data_29ddff8f6f334d07c056d81e5062c78d
#
_entry.id   29ddff8f6f334d07c056d81e5062c78d
#
_cell.length_a   1.000
_cell.length_b   1.000
_cell.length_c   1.000
_cell.angle_alpha   90.00
_cell.angle_beta   90.00
_cell.angle_gamma   90.00
#
_symmetry.space_group_name_H-M   'P 1'
#
loop_
_entity.id
_entity.type
_entity.pdbx_description
1 polymer ?
#
loop_
_entity_poly.entity_id
_entity_poly.type
_entity_poly.pdbx_seq_one_letter_code
_entity_poly.pdbx_strand_id
1 'polypeptide(L)'
;MGLAVLDLDVANVARPDDTRAVEFLIDSGAIYSVVPAAILDELGVQPIKTEDFRLADGSKISRRKGVALFRFNDLIGGADVIFGEPGDSNLLGAFTLEALGLALDPLRRELHPLPMILAGWRSESSSSER
;
A
#
# COMPACT_ATOMS: atom_id res chain seq x y z
N MET A 1 19.55 8.38 -7.04
CA MET A 1 18.80 7.55 -6.16
C MET A 1 17.74 6.76 -6.88
N GLY A 2 17.96 5.56 -7.23
CA GLY A 2 17.00 4.77 -7.94
C GLY A 2 15.86 4.26 -7.05
N LEU A 3 14.70 4.11 -7.64
CA LEU A 3 13.56 3.49 -6.98
C LEU A 3 13.42 2.09 -7.51
N ALA A 4 13.03 1.18 -6.64
CA ALA A 4 12.69 -0.18 -7.07
C ALA A 4 11.31 -0.16 -7.69
N VAL A 5 11.09 -1.06 -8.63
CA VAL A 5 9.81 -1.21 -9.31
C VAL A 5 9.25 -2.58 -8.98
N LEU A 6 7.95 -2.66 -8.73
CA LEU A 6 7.30 -3.90 -8.37
C LEU A 6 5.89 -3.95 -8.92
N ASP A 7 5.51 -5.09 -9.46
CA ASP A 7 4.14 -5.32 -9.94
C ASP A 7 3.32 -5.96 -8.83
N LEU A 8 2.17 -5.38 -8.54
CA LEU A 8 1.20 -5.94 -7.61
C LEU A 8 -0.15 -6.01 -8.29
N ASP A 9 -0.97 -6.92 -7.80
CA ASP A 9 -2.39 -6.95 -8.18
C ASP A 9 -3.17 -6.10 -7.19
N VAL A 10 -4.11 -5.33 -7.72
CA VAL A 10 -4.99 -4.47 -6.93
C VAL A 10 -6.42 -4.91 -7.14
N ALA A 11 -7.20 -4.93 -6.08
CA ALA A 11 -8.59 -5.36 -6.14
C ALA A 11 -9.45 -4.54 -5.18
N ASN A 12 -10.75 -4.61 -5.40
CA ASN A 12 -11.72 -4.15 -4.42
C ASN A 12 -11.82 -5.20 -3.31
N VAL A 13 -11.83 -4.76 -2.07
CA VAL A 13 -11.94 -5.67 -0.91
C VAL A 13 -13.16 -6.57 -1.04
N ALA A 14 -14.25 -6.07 -1.61
CA ALA A 14 -15.48 -6.83 -1.78
C ALA A 14 -15.40 -7.87 -2.90
N ARG A 15 -14.41 -7.77 -3.79
CA ARG A 15 -14.24 -8.68 -4.92
C ARG A 15 -12.75 -9.00 -5.09
N PRO A 16 -12.19 -9.79 -4.17
CA PRO A 16 -10.74 -9.99 -4.13
C PRO A 16 -10.16 -10.73 -5.34
N ASP A 17 -11.00 -11.42 -6.09
CA ASP A 17 -10.52 -12.17 -7.27
C ASP A 17 -10.56 -11.35 -8.56
N ASP A 18 -11.20 -10.17 -8.54
CA ASP A 18 -11.23 -9.29 -9.69
C ASP A 18 -10.08 -8.28 -9.56
N THR A 19 -8.95 -8.61 -10.16
CA THR A 19 -7.71 -7.87 -9.96
C THR A 19 -7.27 -7.14 -11.22
N ARG A 20 -6.45 -6.10 -11.00
CA ARG A 20 -5.72 -5.43 -12.09
C ARG A 20 -4.27 -5.34 -11.68
N ALA A 21 -3.38 -5.69 -12.59
CA ALA A 21 -1.94 -5.59 -12.35
C ALA A 21 -1.51 -4.14 -12.50
N VAL A 22 -0.75 -3.65 -11.54
CA VAL A 22 -0.25 -2.27 -11.52
C VAL A 22 1.23 -2.32 -11.21
N GLU A 23 2.02 -1.59 -12.00
CA GLU A 23 3.44 -1.44 -11.74
C GLU A 23 3.65 -0.22 -10.84
N PHE A 24 4.36 -0.42 -9.75
CA PHE A 24 4.58 0.61 -8.73
C PHE A 24 6.04 0.95 -8.62
N LEU A 25 6.31 2.22 -8.32
CA LEU A 25 7.60 2.64 -7.79
C LEU A 25 7.54 2.50 -6.27
N ILE A 26 8.52 1.83 -5.70
CA ILE A 26 8.60 1.71 -4.25
C ILE A 26 9.41 2.89 -3.74
N ASP A 27 8.77 3.72 -2.91
CA ASP A 27 9.41 4.91 -2.36
C ASP A 27 9.30 4.85 -0.84
N SER A 28 10.45 4.73 -0.17
CA SER A 28 10.48 4.63 1.29
C SER A 28 9.96 5.88 1.98
N GLY A 29 9.90 7.00 1.27
CA GLY A 29 9.34 8.23 1.82
C GLY A 29 7.83 8.35 1.67
N ALA A 30 7.20 7.47 0.88
CA ALA A 30 5.76 7.52 0.68
C ALA A 30 5.05 6.71 1.77
N ILE A 31 4.02 7.28 2.33
CA ILE A 31 3.20 6.59 3.34
C ILE A 31 2.07 5.83 2.66
N TYR A 32 1.33 6.50 1.78
CA TYR A 32 0.19 5.91 1.09
C TYR A 32 0.60 5.43 -0.29
N SER A 33 -0.05 4.38 -0.76
CA SER A 33 0.09 3.95 -2.15
C SER A 33 -0.82 4.78 -3.04
N VAL A 34 -0.39 4.97 -4.29
CA VAL A 34 -1.13 5.71 -5.30
C VAL A 34 -1.40 4.77 -6.46
N VAL A 35 -2.66 4.61 -6.81
CA VAL A 35 -3.12 3.79 -7.94
C VAL A 35 -3.93 4.69 -8.86
N PRO A 36 -3.82 4.55 -10.18
CA PRO A 36 -4.61 5.38 -11.07
C PRO A 36 -6.09 5.33 -10.75
N ALA A 37 -6.71 6.51 -10.69
CA ALA A 37 -8.13 6.62 -10.37
C ALA A 37 -8.98 5.78 -11.32
N ALA A 38 -8.60 5.74 -12.61
CA ALA A 38 -9.34 4.97 -13.60
C ALA A 38 -9.41 3.47 -13.23
N ILE A 39 -8.31 2.93 -12.70
CA ILE A 39 -8.27 1.53 -12.30
C ILE A 39 -9.15 1.31 -11.06
N LEU A 40 -9.04 2.18 -10.07
CA LEU A 40 -9.84 2.05 -8.85
C LEU A 40 -11.32 2.22 -9.14
N ASP A 41 -11.68 3.17 -10.00
CA ASP A 41 -13.07 3.36 -10.40
C ASP A 41 -13.60 2.14 -11.13
N GLU A 42 -12.79 1.57 -12.02
CA GLU A 42 -13.16 0.36 -12.78
C GLU A 42 -13.39 -0.83 -11.84
N LEU A 43 -12.58 -0.94 -10.80
CA LEU A 43 -12.72 -2.00 -9.79
C LEU A 43 -13.86 -1.73 -8.81
N GLY A 44 -14.48 -0.55 -8.87
CA GLY A 44 -15.57 -0.20 -7.97
C GLY A 44 -15.14 0.20 -6.58
N VAL A 45 -13.86 0.54 -6.41
CA VAL A 45 -13.37 1.03 -5.12
C VAL A 45 -13.98 2.41 -4.87
N GLN A 46 -14.64 2.58 -3.74
CA GLN A 46 -15.31 3.83 -3.41
C GLN A 46 -14.38 4.74 -2.61
N PRO A 47 -14.28 6.01 -2.99
CA PRO A 47 -13.51 6.93 -2.16
C PRO A 47 -14.24 7.17 -0.85
N ILE A 48 -13.47 7.26 0.23
CA ILE A 48 -14.00 7.49 1.57
C ILE A 48 -13.97 8.99 1.87
N LYS A 49 -12.93 9.67 1.40
CA LYS A 49 -12.76 11.10 1.65
C LYS A 49 -11.82 11.70 0.61
N THR A 50 -11.76 13.01 0.59
CA THR A 50 -10.74 13.76 -0.13
C THR A 50 -9.74 14.28 0.88
N GLU A 51 -8.48 14.19 0.54
CA GLU A 51 -7.41 14.59 1.45
C GLU A 51 -6.45 15.52 0.72
N ASP A 52 -5.96 16.53 1.43
CA ASP A 52 -4.99 17.47 0.90
C ASP A 52 -3.59 17.02 1.24
N PHE A 53 -2.69 17.11 0.27
CA PHE A 53 -1.30 16.76 0.44
C PHE A 53 -0.42 17.96 0.09
N ARG A 54 0.60 18.19 0.91
CA ARG A 54 1.57 19.24 0.65
C ARG A 54 2.73 18.64 -0.13
N LEU A 55 3.08 19.28 -1.22
CA LEU A 55 4.22 18.87 -2.03
C LEU A 55 5.50 19.55 -1.55
N ALA A 56 6.63 19.03 -2.04
CA ALA A 56 7.94 19.53 -1.63
C ALA A 56 8.13 21.02 -1.93
N ASP A 57 7.49 21.53 -2.98
CA ASP A 57 7.58 22.94 -3.35
C ASP A 57 6.63 23.83 -2.56
N GLY A 58 5.90 23.27 -1.59
CA GLY A 58 4.96 24.02 -0.76
C GLY A 58 3.55 24.10 -1.30
N SER A 59 3.33 23.68 -2.54
CA SER A 59 1.99 23.65 -3.09
C SER A 59 1.18 22.52 -2.49
N LYS A 60 -0.14 22.57 -2.66
CA LYS A 60 -1.04 21.54 -2.18
C LYS A 60 -1.79 20.90 -3.34
N ILE A 61 -2.04 19.62 -3.23
CA ILE A 61 -2.94 18.93 -4.14
C ILE A 61 -3.99 18.22 -3.30
N SER A 62 -5.14 17.99 -3.92
CA SER A 62 -6.22 17.22 -3.29
C SER A 62 -6.42 15.94 -4.08
N ARG A 63 -6.55 14.83 -3.37
CA ARG A 63 -6.79 13.53 -3.99
C ARG A 63 -7.83 12.77 -3.19
N ARG A 64 -8.65 11.99 -3.88
CA ARG A 64 -9.58 11.08 -3.21
C ARG A 64 -8.79 9.95 -2.58
N LYS A 65 -9.27 9.44 -1.47
CA LYS A 65 -8.64 8.35 -0.75
C LYS A 65 -9.68 7.30 -0.41
N GLY A 66 -9.32 6.05 -0.56
CA GLY A 66 -10.17 4.93 -0.20
C GLY A 66 -9.32 3.80 0.36
N VAL A 67 -9.85 2.59 0.31
CA VAL A 67 -9.16 1.37 0.76
C VAL A 67 -9.23 0.36 -0.36
N ALA A 68 -8.09 -0.28 -0.65
CA ALA A 68 -8.01 -1.31 -1.67
C ALA A 68 -7.27 -2.52 -1.14
N LEU A 69 -7.40 -3.62 -1.85
CA LEU A 69 -6.71 -4.85 -1.55
C LEU A 69 -5.50 -4.94 -2.47
N PHE A 70 -4.36 -5.32 -1.91
CA PHE A 70 -3.11 -5.49 -2.66
C PHE A 70 -2.64 -6.91 -2.49
N ARG A 71 -2.12 -7.48 -3.58
CA ARG A 71 -1.61 -8.84 -3.56
C ARG A 71 -0.25 -8.88 -4.25
N PHE A 72 0.69 -9.52 -3.58
CA PHE A 72 2.03 -9.77 -4.13
C PHE A 72 2.38 -11.22 -3.83
N ASN A 73 2.42 -12.06 -4.86
CA ASN A 73 2.58 -13.50 -4.71
C ASN A 73 1.50 -14.06 -3.76
N ASP A 74 1.90 -14.69 -2.67
CA ASP A 74 0.97 -15.24 -1.68
C ASP A 74 0.53 -14.22 -0.64
N LEU A 75 1.14 -13.04 -0.66
CA LEU A 75 0.85 -12.02 0.35
C LEU A 75 -0.33 -11.19 -0.10
N ILE A 76 -1.22 -10.89 0.84
CA ILE A 76 -2.41 -10.11 0.55
C ILE A 76 -2.70 -9.22 1.75
N GLY A 77 -3.08 -7.98 1.48
CA GLY A 77 -3.42 -7.06 2.56
C GLY A 77 -4.21 -5.87 2.05
N GLY A 78 -5.03 -5.31 2.91
CA GLY A 78 -5.79 -4.11 2.62
C GLY A 78 -5.09 -2.89 3.18
N ALA A 79 -5.12 -1.80 2.43
CA ALA A 79 -4.47 -0.57 2.87
C ALA A 79 -5.11 0.64 2.21
N ASP A 80 -4.87 1.80 2.81
CA ASP A 80 -5.31 3.06 2.25
C ASP A 80 -4.68 3.26 0.87
N VAL A 81 -5.46 3.81 -0.03
CA VAL A 81 -5.01 4.06 -1.40
C VAL A 81 -5.47 5.45 -1.84
N ILE A 82 -4.56 6.15 -2.49
CA ILE A 82 -4.83 7.45 -3.10
C ILE A 82 -5.24 7.21 -4.54
N PHE A 83 -6.32 7.87 -4.98
CA PHE A 83 -6.78 7.84 -6.36
C PHE A 83 -5.88 8.77 -7.16
N GLY A 84 -4.94 8.21 -7.93
CA GLY A 84 -4.00 9.00 -8.70
C GLY A 84 -4.65 9.63 -9.92
N GLU A 85 -4.38 10.91 -10.12
CA GLU A 85 -4.85 11.64 -11.28
C GLU A 85 -3.84 11.50 -12.42
N PRO A 86 -4.24 11.79 -13.66
CA PRO A 86 -3.29 11.71 -14.79
C PRO A 86 -2.02 12.52 -14.49
N GLY A 87 -0.87 11.90 -14.69
CA GLY A 87 0.42 12.52 -14.39
C GLY A 87 0.99 12.13 -13.05
N ASP A 88 0.19 11.57 -12.15
CA ASP A 88 0.70 11.08 -10.88
C ASP A 88 1.42 9.75 -11.09
N SER A 89 2.50 9.54 -10.35
CA SER A 89 3.21 8.26 -10.36
C SER A 89 2.45 7.24 -9.52
N ASN A 90 2.51 5.98 -9.96
CA ASN A 90 2.01 4.88 -9.14
C ASN A 90 3.05 4.59 -8.09
N LEU A 91 2.71 4.81 -6.83
CA LEU A 91 3.63 4.66 -5.72
C LEU A 91 3.16 3.56 -4.79
N LEU A 92 4.12 2.77 -4.32
CA LEU A 92 3.86 1.78 -3.28
C LEU A 92 4.37 2.34 -1.96
N GLY A 93 3.45 2.62 -1.06
CA GLY A 93 3.76 3.28 0.20
C GLY A 93 3.97 2.31 1.34
N ALA A 94 4.41 2.87 2.47
CA ALA A 94 4.76 2.09 3.65
C ALA A 94 3.58 1.29 4.20
N PHE A 95 2.39 1.89 4.22
CA PHE A 95 1.21 1.20 4.76
C PHE A 95 0.90 -0.07 3.98
N THR A 96 1.02 -0.03 2.65
CA THR A 96 0.78 -1.22 1.83
C THR A 96 1.84 -2.28 2.09
N LEU A 97 3.10 -1.86 2.17
CA LEU A 97 4.18 -2.82 2.47
C LEU A 97 3.93 -3.50 3.81
N GLU A 98 3.58 -2.74 4.82
CA GLU A 98 3.29 -3.30 6.15
C GLU A 98 2.08 -4.23 6.11
N ALA A 99 1.04 -3.85 5.37
CA ALA A 99 -0.14 -4.70 5.22
C ALA A 99 0.20 -6.04 4.57
N LEU A 100 1.19 -6.05 3.69
CA LEU A 100 1.67 -7.27 3.06
C LEU A 100 2.69 -8.02 3.92
N GLY A 101 3.10 -7.45 5.04
CA GLY A 101 4.12 -8.05 5.90
C GLY A 101 5.53 -7.86 5.38
N LEU A 102 5.76 -6.76 4.66
CA LEU A 102 7.04 -6.49 4.02
C LEU A 102 7.63 -5.18 4.50
N ALA A 103 8.95 -5.09 4.46
CA ALA A 103 9.68 -3.85 4.68
C ALA A 103 10.70 -3.69 3.56
N LEU A 104 10.95 -2.45 3.17
CA LEU A 104 11.98 -2.14 2.20
C LEU A 104 13.27 -1.84 2.92
N ASP A 105 14.35 -2.55 2.52
CA ASP A 105 15.69 -2.21 2.94
C ASP A 105 16.18 -1.10 2.01
N PRO A 106 16.31 0.15 2.50
CA PRO A 106 16.64 1.26 1.61
C PRO A 106 18.06 1.20 1.07
N LEU A 107 18.96 0.50 1.76
CA LEU A 107 20.35 0.40 1.32
C LEU A 107 20.50 -0.63 0.21
N ARG A 108 19.84 -1.78 0.36
CA ARG A 108 19.95 -2.86 -0.62
C ARG A 108 18.83 -2.83 -1.65
N ARG A 109 17.79 -2.03 -1.39
CA ARG A 109 16.60 -1.92 -2.24
C ARG A 109 15.92 -3.27 -2.41
N GLU A 110 15.88 -4.02 -1.32
CA GLU A 110 15.28 -5.33 -1.27
C GLU A 110 14.12 -5.32 -0.31
N LEU A 111 13.13 -6.15 -0.59
CA LEU A 111 12.01 -6.35 0.30
C LEU A 111 12.33 -7.52 1.22
N HIS A 112 12.04 -7.34 2.48
CA HIS A 112 12.23 -8.37 3.50
C HIS A 112 10.94 -8.58 4.25
N PRO A 113 10.67 -9.81 4.72
CA PRO A 113 9.52 -10.03 5.61
C PRO A 113 9.67 -9.21 6.89
N LEU A 114 8.56 -8.61 7.33
CA LEU A 114 8.53 -7.95 8.61
C LEU A 114 8.40 -9.00 9.72
N PRO A 115 9.08 -8.82 10.85
CA PRO A 115 8.82 -9.64 12.02
C PRO A 115 7.37 -9.43 12.47
N MET A 116 6.64 -10.51 12.64
CA MET A 116 5.23 -10.46 13.03
C MET A 116 5.12 -10.50 14.54
N ILE A 117 5.51 -9.40 15.15
CA ILE A 117 5.49 -9.25 16.60
C ILE A 117 4.30 -8.37 16.97
N LEU A 118 3.41 -8.90 17.78
CA LEU A 118 2.27 -8.15 18.29
C LEU A 118 2.61 -7.69 19.71
N ALA A 119 2.95 -6.42 19.85
CA ALA A 119 3.26 -5.85 21.15
C ALA A 119 2.05 -5.98 22.06
N GLY A 120 2.28 -6.42 23.28
CA GLY A 120 1.20 -6.61 24.24
C GLY A 120 0.44 -7.91 24.09
N TRP A 121 0.74 -8.70 23.09
CA TRP A 121 0.11 -10.01 22.94
C TRP A 121 0.65 -10.97 24.00
N ARG A 122 -0.25 -11.66 24.67
CA ARG A 122 0.17 -12.66 25.65
C ARG A 122 0.27 -14.01 24.96
N SER A 123 1.51 -14.54 24.93
CA SER A 123 1.75 -15.88 24.45
C SER A 123 1.36 -16.89 25.52
N GLU A 124 0.87 -17.98 25.16
CA GLU A 124 0.60 -19.04 26.09
C GLU A 124 1.79 -19.95 26.17
N SER A 125 2.04 -19.63 26.44
CA SER A 125 2.74 -20.07 26.55
C SER A 125 3.45 -20.16 27.05
N SER A 126 3.12 -19.79 27.08
CA SER A 126 3.45 -19.67 27.46
C SER A 126 3.33 -19.80 28.17
N SER A 127 3.02 -19.76 28.26
CA SER A 127 2.61 -19.80 28.94
C SER A 127 2.17 -19.89 29.36
N SER A 128 2.06 -20.16 29.54
CA SER A 128 1.48 -20.23 30.09
C SER A 128 1.06 -20.12 30.43
N GLU A 129 1.02 -20.02 30.47
CA GLU A 129 0.49 -19.94 30.81
C GLU A 129 -0.01 -20.02 30.94
N ARG A 130 -0.10 -20.51 30.98
CA ARG A 130 -0.57 -20.71 30.86
C ARG A 130 -0.76 -21.18 30.92
#